data_cd644555ec6b62b1b6fe1322c7b22112
#
_entry.id   cd644555ec6b62b1b6fe1322c7b22112
#
_cell.length_a   1.000
_cell.length_b   1.000
_cell.length_c   1.000
_cell.angle_alpha   90.00
_cell.angle_beta   90.00
_cell.angle_gamma   90.00
#
_symmetry.space_group_name_H-M   'P 1'
#
loop_
_entity.id
_entity.type
_entity.pdbx_description
1 polymer ?
#
loop_
_entity_poly.entity_id
_entity_poly.type
_entity_poly.pdbx_seq_one_letter_code
_entity_poly.pdbx_strand_id
1 'polypeptide(L)'
;MSSTLRPYRGFLDILKHLIRRPSVVGAEHPFFLSLKRELDEIGVKTTLYEGLLVAEGDDPERGMLSAHIDRHGLICTGPNEFQYAAFLTQNRADLTGDSVA
;
A
#
# COMPACT_ATOMS: atom_id res chain seq x y z
N MET A 1 4.97 -4.26 -22.95
CA MET A 1 3.89 -4.30 -21.93
C MET A 1 3.88 -3.02 -21.14
N SER A 2 2.75 -2.34 -21.08
CA SER A 2 2.67 -1.11 -20.30
C SER A 2 2.46 -1.43 -18.83
N SER A 3 3.22 -0.77 -17.97
CA SER A 3 3.03 -0.83 -16.53
C SER A 3 1.81 -0.01 -16.12
N THR A 4 1.12 -0.43 -15.05
CA THR A 4 0.05 0.35 -14.45
C THR A 4 0.51 1.69 -13.90
N LEU A 5 1.81 1.85 -13.62
CA LEU A 5 2.39 3.12 -13.14
C LEU A 5 2.83 4.05 -14.26
N ARG A 6 3.06 3.54 -15.48
CA ARG A 6 3.57 4.35 -16.59
C ARG A 6 2.64 5.47 -17.05
N PRO A 7 1.29 5.31 -17.07
CA PRO A 7 0.42 6.39 -17.49
C PRO A 7 0.34 7.55 -16.49
N TYR A 8 0.86 7.38 -15.29
CA TYR A 8 0.80 8.41 -14.28
C TYR A 8 1.91 9.44 -14.48
N ARG A 9 1.54 10.71 -14.52
CA ARG A 9 2.43 11.80 -14.91
C ARG A 9 3.10 12.49 -13.74
N GLY A 10 2.97 12.03 -12.55
CA GLY A 10 3.61 12.67 -11.42
C GLY A 10 3.20 12.08 -10.11
N PHE A 11 3.73 12.70 -9.08
CA PHE A 11 3.57 12.25 -7.72
C PHE A 11 2.09 12.12 -7.30
N LEU A 12 1.27 13.13 -7.64
CA LEU A 12 -0.13 13.11 -7.21
C LEU A 12 -0.93 11.99 -7.85
N ASP A 13 -0.67 11.70 -9.13
CA ASP A 13 -1.37 10.62 -9.81
C ASP A 13 -1.00 9.26 -9.23
N ILE A 14 0.29 9.05 -8.95
CA ILE A 14 0.77 7.82 -8.33
C ILE A 14 0.19 7.69 -6.92
N LEU A 15 0.19 8.76 -6.15
CA LEU A 15 -0.37 8.76 -4.80
C LEU A 15 -1.86 8.42 -4.82
N LYS A 16 -2.64 9.03 -5.70
CA LYS A 16 -4.06 8.70 -5.84
C LYS A 16 -4.30 7.25 -6.20
N HIS A 17 -3.46 6.71 -7.07
CA HIS A 17 -3.53 5.30 -7.45
C HIS A 17 -3.29 4.39 -6.25
N LEU A 18 -2.27 4.69 -5.46
CA LEU A 18 -1.90 3.84 -4.32
C LEU A 18 -2.89 3.93 -3.17
N ILE A 19 -3.40 5.12 -2.85
CA ILE A 19 -4.32 5.29 -1.71
C ILE A 19 -5.71 4.72 -1.96
N ARG A 20 -6.07 4.41 -3.21
CA ARG A 20 -7.34 3.77 -3.53
C ARG A 20 -7.39 2.31 -3.13
N ARG A 21 -6.25 1.70 -2.86
CA ARG A 21 -6.19 0.30 -2.45
C ARG A 21 -6.10 0.21 -0.94
N PRO A 22 -6.81 -0.73 -0.32
CA PRO A 22 -6.72 -0.88 1.13
C PRO A 22 -5.34 -1.37 1.55
N SER A 23 -4.84 -0.78 2.62
CA SER A 23 -3.61 -1.20 3.27
C SER A 23 -3.79 -1.04 4.78
N VAL A 24 -4.87 -1.61 5.29
CA VAL A 24 -5.27 -1.48 6.69
C VAL A 24 -4.29 -2.24 7.56
N VAL A 25 -3.94 -1.68 8.71
CA VAL A 25 -3.04 -2.31 9.66
C VAL A 25 -3.52 -3.72 10.02
N GLY A 26 -2.64 -4.70 9.86
CA GLY A 26 -2.95 -6.12 10.04
C GLY A 26 -3.43 -6.82 8.78
N ALA A 27 -3.72 -6.11 7.70
CA ALA A 27 -4.22 -6.66 6.44
C ALA A 27 -3.48 -6.05 5.23
N GLU A 28 -2.17 -5.83 5.35
CA GLU A 28 -1.38 -5.16 4.32
C GLU A 28 -0.91 -6.09 3.20
N HIS A 29 -0.96 -7.39 3.39
CA HIS A 29 -0.34 -8.33 2.45
C HIS A 29 -0.83 -8.18 0.99
N PRO A 30 -2.13 -8.03 0.72
CA PRO A 30 -2.58 -7.80 -0.67
C PRO A 30 -2.00 -6.53 -1.29
N PHE A 31 -1.79 -5.48 -0.49
CA PHE A 31 -1.16 -4.26 -0.95
C PHE A 31 0.30 -4.50 -1.34
N PHE A 32 1.05 -5.24 -0.52
CA PHE A 32 2.43 -5.62 -0.85
C PHE A 32 2.49 -6.37 -2.18
N LEU A 33 1.60 -7.32 -2.40
CA LEU A 33 1.57 -8.10 -3.64
C LEU A 33 1.29 -7.22 -4.85
N SER A 34 0.33 -6.30 -4.74
CA SER A 34 0.00 -5.37 -5.81
C SER A 34 1.17 -4.45 -6.12
N LEU A 35 1.80 -3.89 -5.09
CA LEU A 35 2.91 -2.97 -5.26
C LEU A 35 4.12 -3.68 -5.87
N LYS A 36 4.42 -4.88 -5.41
CA LYS A 36 5.50 -5.69 -5.98
C LYS A 36 5.29 -5.92 -7.47
N ARG A 37 4.07 -6.33 -7.85
CA ARG A 37 3.75 -6.58 -9.26
C ARG A 37 3.97 -5.33 -10.10
N GLU A 38 3.51 -4.18 -9.65
CA GLU A 38 3.67 -2.92 -10.38
C GLU A 38 5.12 -2.52 -10.52
N LEU A 39 5.91 -2.69 -9.47
CA LEU A 39 7.35 -2.39 -9.53
C LEU A 39 8.09 -3.37 -10.45
N ASP A 40 7.75 -4.65 -10.39
CA ASP A 40 8.35 -5.66 -11.28
C ASP A 40 8.05 -5.34 -12.75
N GLU A 41 6.84 -4.87 -13.05
CA GLU A 41 6.44 -4.51 -14.41
C GLU A 41 7.27 -3.35 -14.99
N ILE A 42 7.72 -2.43 -14.17
CA ILE A 42 8.56 -1.32 -14.64
C ILE A 42 10.05 -1.63 -14.53
N GLY A 43 10.41 -2.85 -14.19
CA GLY A 43 11.79 -3.30 -14.21
C GLY A 43 12.58 -3.06 -12.92
N VAL A 44 11.91 -2.73 -11.84
CA VAL A 44 12.57 -2.58 -10.54
C VAL A 44 12.77 -3.94 -9.90
N LYS A 45 13.97 -4.19 -9.39
CA LYS A 45 14.26 -5.42 -8.67
C LYS A 45 13.63 -5.35 -7.29
N THR A 46 12.73 -6.29 -7.00
CA THR A 46 12.02 -6.32 -5.72
C THR A 46 12.18 -7.65 -5.02
N THR A 47 12.16 -7.61 -3.69
CA THR A 47 12.13 -8.82 -2.85
C THR A 47 11.07 -8.62 -1.79
N LEU A 48 10.14 -9.57 -1.70
CA LEU A 48 9.09 -9.54 -0.69
C LEU A 48 9.46 -10.48 0.45
N TYR A 49 9.60 -9.90 1.63
CA TYR A 49 9.73 -10.63 2.88
C TYR A 49 8.40 -10.58 3.62
N GLU A 50 8.31 -11.27 4.74
CA GLU A 50 7.14 -11.16 5.59
C GLU A 50 7.06 -9.74 6.18
N GLY A 51 6.05 -8.99 5.76
CA GLY A 51 5.86 -7.62 6.25
C GLY A 51 6.84 -6.58 5.74
N LEU A 52 7.61 -6.90 4.69
CA LEU A 52 8.60 -5.97 4.17
C LEU A 52 8.80 -6.19 2.67
N LEU A 53 8.66 -5.14 1.90
CA LEU A 53 8.99 -5.13 0.48
C LEU A 53 10.22 -4.26 0.25
N VAL A 54 11.26 -4.85 -0.35
CA VAL A 54 12.50 -4.13 -0.67
C VAL A 54 12.57 -3.94 -2.17
N ALA A 55 12.80 -2.70 -2.60
CA ALA A 55 13.07 -2.35 -3.99
C ALA A 55 14.48 -1.82 -4.09
N GLU A 56 15.27 -2.36 -5.02
CA GLU A 56 16.67 -1.98 -5.18
C GLU A 56 16.85 -1.14 -6.45
N GLY A 57 17.55 -0.03 -6.29
CA GLY A 57 18.00 0.75 -7.43
C GLY A 57 19.35 0.28 -7.98
N ASP A 58 19.91 1.05 -8.90
CA ASP A 58 21.17 0.71 -9.57
C ASP A 58 22.39 0.78 -8.65
N ASP A 59 22.29 1.57 -7.59
CA ASP A 59 23.39 1.77 -6.65
C ASP A 59 22.87 1.72 -5.22
N PRO A 60 22.72 0.51 -4.66
CA PRO A 60 22.12 0.34 -3.32
C PRO A 60 23.00 0.91 -2.20
N GLU A 61 24.28 1.19 -2.46
CA GLU A 61 25.16 1.76 -1.45
C GLU A 61 24.97 3.27 -1.24
N ARG A 62 24.24 3.94 -2.14
CA ARG A 62 23.99 5.38 -2.00
C ARG A 62 23.09 5.74 -0.84
N GLY A 63 22.29 4.83 -0.37
CA GLY A 63 21.40 5.07 0.75
C GLY A 63 20.12 4.29 0.64
N MET A 64 19.28 4.43 1.66
CA MET A 64 18.01 3.73 1.75
C MET A 64 16.93 4.69 2.20
N LEU A 65 15.77 4.58 1.56
CA LEU A 65 14.55 5.23 2.02
C LEU A 65 13.62 4.15 2.58
N SER A 66 12.98 4.45 3.69
CA SER A 66 11.98 3.55 4.24
C SER A 66 10.69 4.28 4.51
N ALA A 67 9.57 3.58 4.34
CA ALA A 67 8.24 4.12 4.56
C ALA A 67 7.32 2.99 5.01
N HIS A 68 6.38 3.31 5.89
CA HIS A 68 5.35 2.36 6.24
C HIS A 68 4.22 2.41 5.21
N ILE A 69 3.47 1.32 5.11
CA ILE A 69 2.32 1.25 4.21
C ILE A 69 1.01 1.03 4.94
N ASP A 70 1.06 0.69 6.21
CA ASP A 70 -0.15 0.47 7.01
C ASP A 70 -0.91 1.77 7.22
N ARG A 71 -2.23 1.67 7.13
CA ARG A 71 -3.14 2.79 7.29
C ARG A 71 -4.31 2.40 8.19
N HIS A 72 -4.98 3.42 8.72
CA HIS A 72 -6.25 3.23 9.42
C HIS A 72 -7.32 2.76 8.45
N GLY A 73 -8.27 1.99 8.95
CA GLY A 73 -9.36 1.52 8.11
C GLY A 73 -10.29 0.59 8.83
N LEU A 74 -11.14 -0.06 8.06
CA LEU A 74 -12.08 -1.04 8.55
C LEU A 74 -11.68 -2.43 8.06
N ILE A 75 -11.78 -3.40 8.94
CA ILE A 75 -11.57 -4.81 8.62
C ILE A 75 -12.91 -5.52 8.74
N CYS A 76 -13.28 -6.26 7.70
CA CYS A 76 -14.47 -7.09 7.71
C CYS A 76 -14.23 -8.31 8.59
N THR A 77 -15.04 -8.48 9.63
CA THR A 77 -14.93 -9.58 10.60
C THR A 77 -16.06 -10.60 10.48
N GLY A 78 -17.04 -10.33 9.62
CA GLY A 78 -18.17 -11.21 9.36
C GLY A 78 -19.18 -10.53 8.45
N PRO A 79 -20.33 -11.18 8.13
CA PRO A 79 -21.34 -10.57 7.28
C PRO A 79 -21.85 -9.27 7.91
N ASN A 80 -21.64 -8.15 7.20
CA ASN A 80 -22.01 -6.81 7.66
C ASN A 80 -21.39 -6.40 9.00
N GLU A 81 -20.29 -7.04 9.39
CA GLU A 81 -19.57 -6.72 10.61
C GLU A 81 -18.20 -6.18 10.29
N PHE A 82 -17.85 -5.02 10.87
CA PHE A 82 -16.58 -4.36 10.62
C PHE A 82 -15.98 -3.88 11.93
N GLN A 83 -14.66 -3.95 12.02
CA GLN A 83 -13.92 -3.37 13.13
C GLN A 83 -12.99 -2.29 12.62
N TYR A 84 -12.92 -1.20 13.36
CA TYR A 84 -11.98 -0.11 13.08
C TYR A 84 -10.59 -0.53 13.54
N ALA A 85 -9.66 -0.53 12.61
CA ALA A 85 -8.25 -0.84 12.87
C ALA A 85 -7.44 0.44 12.75
N ALA A 86 -6.91 0.90 13.86
CA ALA A 86 -6.14 2.14 13.92
C ALA A 86 -5.30 2.20 15.18
N PHE A 87 -4.24 2.97 15.13
CA PHE A 87 -3.40 3.22 16.31
C PHE A 87 -4.02 4.26 17.25
N LEU A 88 -4.85 5.16 16.71
CA LEU A 88 -5.50 6.21 17.46
C LEU A 88 -7.00 5.98 17.44
N THR A 89 -7.56 5.62 18.59
CA THR A 89 -8.99 5.36 18.71
C THR A 89 -9.78 6.60 19.12
N GLN A 90 -9.12 7.71 19.43
CA GLN A 90 -9.73 8.91 19.97
C GLN A 90 -10.34 9.82 18.92
N ASN A 91 -9.84 9.78 17.68
CA ASN A 91 -10.34 10.61 16.60
C ASN A 91 -11.08 9.72 15.61
N ARG A 92 -12.40 9.76 15.70
CA ARG A 92 -13.24 9.07 14.72
C ARG A 92 -13.36 9.92 13.48
N ALA A 93 -12.70 9.51 12.42
CA ALA A 93 -12.94 10.09 11.11
C ALA A 93 -14.20 9.49 10.48
N ASP A 94 -14.84 10.23 9.59
CA ASP A 94 -15.89 9.66 8.76
C ASP A 94 -15.25 8.74 7.74
N LEU A 95 -15.54 7.45 7.85
CA LEU A 95 -15.00 6.40 6.98
C LEU A 95 -15.94 6.03 5.83
N THR A 96 -17.05 6.75 5.68
CA THR A 96 -17.99 6.50 4.60
C THR A 96 -17.29 6.67 3.25
N GLY A 97 -17.35 5.63 2.42
CA GLY A 97 -16.71 5.65 1.11
C GLY A 97 -15.26 5.17 1.08
N ASP A 98 -14.66 4.86 2.24
CA ASP A 98 -13.32 4.31 2.28
C ASP A 98 -13.30 2.83 1.89
N SER A 99 -12.14 2.37 1.44
CA SER A 99 -11.92 0.97 1.11
C SER A 99 -11.93 0.10 2.35
N VAL A 100 -12.45 -1.12 2.20
CA VAL A 100 -12.53 -2.10 3.29
C VAL A 100 -11.60 -3.26 2.97
N ALA A 101 -10.83 -3.67 3.97
CA ALA A 101 -9.95 -4.82 3.86
C ALA A 101 -10.63 -6.12 4.29
#